data_4773cfb138e3d4003abb9e0872afb9a5
#
_entry.id   4773cfb138e3d4003abb9e0872afb9a5
#
_cell.length_a   1.000
_cell.length_b   1.000
_cell.length_c   1.000
_cell.angle_alpha   90.00
_cell.angle_beta   90.00
_cell.angle_gamma   90.00
#
_symmetry.space_group_name_H-M   'P 1'
#
loop_
_entity.id
_entity.type
_entity.pdbx_description
1 polymer ?
#
loop_
_entity_poly.entity_id
_entity_poly.type
_entity_poly.pdbx_seq_one_letter_code
_entity_poly.pdbx_strand_id
1 'polypeptide(L)'
;MVGGRIDRRSPLPYYAQLKQLLLRRLESEIAAGERLPGEMALCEEYGVSRTVVRQALDELEAEGRVVRRKGQGTFAAARKTDERLFQSLTGLYEDVRRPAA
;
A
#
# COMPACT_ATOMS: atom_id res chain seq x y z
N MET A 1 -13.69 -5.46 -13.08
CA MET A 1 -12.38 -5.47 -13.35
C MET A 1 -11.59 -4.40 -12.68
N VAL A 2 -10.61 -4.78 -12.10
CA VAL A 2 -10.01 -3.85 -11.30
C VAL A 2 -8.93 -3.16 -11.96
N GLY A 3 -8.39 -3.31 -12.74
CA GLY A 3 -7.22 -2.72 -13.14
C GLY A 3 -7.32 -1.40 -13.62
N GLY A 4 -7.38 -0.52 -13.16
CA GLY A 4 -7.36 0.81 -13.68
C GLY A 4 -6.16 1.06 -14.53
N ARG A 5 -6.19 2.18 -15.16
CA ARG A 5 -5.12 2.62 -16.03
C ARG A 5 -4.70 4.02 -15.66
N ILE A 6 -3.46 4.34 -16.01
CA ILE A 6 -3.00 5.71 -15.88
C ILE A 6 -3.66 6.53 -16.97
N ASP A 7 -4.29 7.61 -16.56
CA ASP A 7 -4.94 8.52 -17.49
C ASP A 7 -3.95 9.63 -17.82
N ARG A 8 -3.44 9.59 -19.03
CA ARG A 8 -2.41 10.55 -19.42
C ARG A 8 -2.96 11.94 -19.69
N ARG A 9 -4.27 12.05 -19.75
CA ARG A 9 -4.92 13.35 -19.95
C ARG A 9 -5.32 14.00 -18.65
N SER A 10 -5.30 13.25 -17.57
CA SER A 10 -5.69 13.79 -16.29
C SER A 10 -4.64 14.78 -15.78
N PRO A 11 -5.06 15.83 -15.09
CA PRO A 11 -4.11 16.74 -14.47
C PRO A 11 -3.38 16.14 -13.28
N LEU A 12 -3.83 14.99 -12.80
CA LEU A 12 -3.17 14.36 -11.67
C LEU A 12 -1.84 13.75 -12.11
N PRO A 13 -0.79 13.93 -11.30
CA PRO A 13 0.49 13.30 -11.60
C PRO A 13 0.35 11.78 -11.69
N TYR A 14 1.20 11.17 -12.48
CA TYR A 14 1.14 9.72 -12.67
C TYR A 14 1.30 8.96 -11.35
N TYR A 15 2.21 9.44 -10.48
CA TYR A 15 2.42 8.72 -9.24
C TYR A 15 1.17 8.76 -8.35
N ALA A 16 0.44 9.86 -8.40
CA ALA A 16 -0.78 9.97 -7.61
C ALA A 16 -1.84 9.02 -8.13
N GLN A 17 -1.94 8.91 -9.45
CA GLN A 17 -2.88 7.97 -10.04
C GLN A 17 -2.48 6.54 -9.73
N LEU A 18 -1.21 6.23 -9.84
CA LEU A 18 -0.74 4.89 -9.56
C LEU A 18 -0.99 4.52 -8.10
N LYS A 19 -0.75 5.46 -7.19
CA LYS A 19 -1.02 5.25 -5.79
C LYS A 19 -2.46 4.87 -5.56
N GLN A 20 -3.39 5.58 -6.21
CA GLN A 20 -4.81 5.28 -6.09
C GLN A 20 -5.13 3.88 -6.61
N LEU A 21 -4.57 3.54 -7.75
CA LEU A 21 -4.80 2.24 -8.33
C LEU A 21 -4.29 1.11 -7.44
N LEU A 22 -3.12 1.32 -6.86
CA LEU A 22 -2.55 0.33 -5.97
C LEU A 22 -3.34 0.22 -4.67
N LEU A 23 -3.86 1.35 -4.18
CA LEU A 23 -4.71 1.31 -3.00
C LEU A 23 -5.93 0.44 -3.23
N ARG A 24 -6.55 0.55 -4.40
CA ARG A 24 -7.70 -0.28 -4.71
C ARG A 24 -7.32 -1.75 -4.73
N ARG A 25 -6.17 -2.07 -5.29
CA ARG A 25 -5.73 -3.46 -5.31
C ARG A 25 -5.46 -3.97 -3.91
N LEU A 26 -4.89 -3.13 -3.07
CA LEU A 26 -4.62 -3.50 -1.69
C LEU A 26 -5.91 -3.74 -0.91
N GLU A 27 -6.97 -3.05 -1.29
CA GLU A 27 -8.23 -3.20 -0.59
C GLU A 27 -9.06 -4.37 -1.08
N SER A 28 -8.88 -4.78 -2.32
CA SER A 28 -9.76 -5.79 -2.90
C SER A 28 -9.06 -7.03 -3.43
N GLU A 29 -7.80 -6.93 -3.80
CA GLU A 29 -7.12 -8.05 -4.44
C GLU A 29 -5.95 -8.60 -3.67
N ILE A 30 -5.22 -7.75 -2.99
CA ILE A 30 -3.99 -8.15 -2.33
C ILE A 30 -4.24 -8.25 -0.84
N ALA A 31 -4.07 -9.44 -0.32
CA ALA A 31 -4.30 -9.66 1.11
C ALA A 31 -3.15 -9.12 1.93
N ALA A 32 -3.43 -8.85 3.19
CA ALA A 32 -2.40 -8.38 4.11
C ALA A 32 -1.27 -9.39 4.15
N GLY A 33 -0.05 -8.90 4.08
CA GLY A 33 1.14 -9.74 4.07
C GLY A 33 1.48 -10.30 2.71
N GLU A 34 0.63 -10.13 1.74
CA GLU A 34 0.88 -10.65 0.41
C GLU A 34 1.84 -9.73 -0.34
N ARG A 35 2.67 -10.33 -1.17
CA ARG A 35 3.67 -9.57 -1.89
C ARG A 35 3.07 -8.88 -3.10
N LEU A 36 3.44 -7.61 -3.29
CA LEU A 36 3.03 -6.87 -4.47
C LEU A 36 3.94 -7.21 -5.64
N PRO A 37 3.49 -6.95 -6.87
CA PRO A 37 4.38 -7.08 -8.02
C PRO A 37 5.59 -6.18 -7.83
N GLY A 38 6.72 -6.59 -8.39
CA GLY A 38 7.93 -5.80 -8.28
C GLY A 38 7.87 -4.51 -9.07
N GLU A 39 8.85 -3.66 -8.86
CA GLU A 39 8.87 -2.35 -9.52
C GLU A 39 8.83 -2.48 -11.03
N MET A 40 9.63 -3.38 -11.58
CA MET A 40 9.65 -3.53 -13.04
C MET A 40 8.31 -4.01 -13.57
N ALA A 41 7.71 -4.94 -12.85
CA ALA A 41 6.40 -5.45 -13.27
C ALA A 41 5.36 -4.34 -13.23
N LEU A 42 5.41 -3.50 -12.22
CA LEU A 42 4.46 -2.38 -12.14
C LEU A 42 4.72 -1.36 -13.23
N CYS A 43 5.98 -1.12 -13.55
CA CYS A 43 6.31 -0.23 -14.66
C CYS A 43 5.69 -0.73 -15.96
N GLU A 44 5.80 -2.02 -16.21
CA GLU A 44 5.28 -2.59 -17.43
C GLU A 44 3.76 -2.63 -17.41
N GLU A 45 3.20 -2.98 -16.27
CA GLU A 45 1.76 -3.11 -16.17
C GLU A 45 1.05 -1.77 -16.39
N TYR A 46 1.60 -0.71 -15.84
CA TYR A 46 0.95 0.60 -15.91
C TYR A 46 1.58 1.54 -16.92
N GLY A 47 2.65 1.13 -17.56
CA GLY A 47 3.29 1.95 -18.57
C GLY A 47 3.88 3.23 -18.01
N VAL A 48 4.51 3.15 -16.86
CA VAL A 48 5.12 4.30 -16.22
C VAL A 48 6.57 4.02 -15.88
N SER A 49 7.30 5.07 -15.53
CA SER A 49 8.71 4.94 -15.22
C SER A 49 8.91 4.39 -13.81
N ARG A 50 10.13 3.94 -13.55
CA ARG A 50 10.47 3.45 -12.21
C ARG A 50 10.36 4.55 -11.17
N THR A 51 10.70 5.77 -11.56
CA THR A 51 10.57 6.89 -10.65
C THR A 51 9.13 7.06 -10.19
N VAL A 52 8.20 6.94 -11.13
CA VAL A 52 6.78 7.04 -10.79
C VAL A 52 6.37 5.92 -9.85
N VAL A 53 6.80 4.69 -10.16
CA VAL A 53 6.47 3.55 -9.29
C VAL A 53 7.04 3.74 -7.90
N ARG A 54 8.30 4.13 -7.83
CA ARG A 54 8.95 4.32 -6.53
C ARG A 54 8.28 5.39 -5.71
N GLN A 55 7.90 6.49 -6.35
CA GLN A 55 7.24 7.56 -5.62
C GLN A 55 5.90 7.12 -5.08
N ALA A 56 5.14 6.39 -5.88
CA ALA A 56 3.86 5.87 -5.42
C ALA A 56 4.06 4.93 -4.23
N LEU A 57 5.04 4.03 -4.34
CA LEU A 57 5.32 3.09 -3.25
C LEU A 57 5.85 3.81 -2.01
N ASP A 58 6.67 4.84 -2.20
CA ASP A 58 7.15 5.61 -1.05
C ASP A 58 6.00 6.19 -0.27
N GLU A 59 5.01 6.73 -0.97
CA GLU A 59 3.87 7.32 -0.29
C GLU A 59 3.00 6.27 0.39
N LEU A 60 2.82 5.14 -0.26
CA LEU A 60 2.07 4.06 0.35
C LEU A 60 2.76 3.53 1.60
N GLU A 61 4.07 3.47 1.56
CA GLU A 61 4.83 3.04 2.72
C GLU A 61 4.72 4.06 3.84
N ALA A 62 4.81 5.33 3.51
CA ALA A 62 4.69 6.37 4.50
C ALA A 62 3.31 6.36 5.17
N GLU A 63 2.31 5.93 4.43
CA GLU A 63 0.96 5.83 4.97
C GLU A 63 0.69 4.50 5.66
N GLY A 64 1.68 3.64 5.70
CA GLY A 64 1.51 2.35 6.36
C GLY A 64 0.72 1.34 5.57
N ARG A 65 0.60 1.54 4.26
CA ARG A 65 -0.17 0.63 3.43
C ARG A 65 0.66 -0.53 2.90
N VAL A 66 1.95 -0.32 2.76
CA VAL A 66 2.86 -1.37 2.32
C VAL A 66 4.11 -1.35 3.19
N VAL A 67 4.80 -2.48 3.19
CA VAL A 67 6.07 -2.63 3.89
C VAL A 67 7.10 -3.06 2.87
N ARG A 68 8.19 -2.35 2.81
CA ARG A 68 9.28 -2.71 1.91
C ARG A 68 10.35 -3.44 2.68
N ARG A 69 10.73 -4.60 2.17
CA ARG A 69 11.78 -5.40 2.79
C ARG A 69 12.93 -5.51 1.82
N LYS A 70 14.04 -4.96 2.19
CA LYS A 70 15.19 -4.92 1.33
C LYS A 70 15.55 -6.32 0.87
N GLY A 71 15.73 -6.48 -0.44
CA GLY A 71 16.08 -7.76 -1.01
C GLY A 71 14.93 -8.75 -1.11
N GLN A 72 13.78 -8.43 -0.57
CA GLN A 72 12.66 -9.36 -0.58
C GLN A 72 11.46 -8.85 -1.34
N GLY A 73 11.27 -7.55 -1.40
CA GLY A 73 10.17 -6.98 -2.14
C GLY A 73 9.28 -6.10 -1.28
N THR A 74 8.13 -5.80 -1.82
CA THR A 74 7.14 -4.96 -1.17
C THR A 74 5.94 -5.81 -0.82
N PHE A 75 5.46 -5.67 0.38
CA PHE A 75 4.36 -6.48 0.89
C PHE A 75 3.22 -5.61 1.39
N ALA A 76 2.02 -6.10 1.26
CA ALA A 76 0.85 -5.37 1.74
C ALA A 76 0.86 -5.36 3.27
N ALA A 77 0.62 -4.20 3.84
CA ALA A 77 0.49 -4.09 5.28
C ALA A 77 -0.91 -4.52 5.69
N ALA A 78 -1.16 -4.60 6.98
CA ALA A 78 -2.48 -4.95 7.46
C ALA A 78 -3.48 -3.91 6.98
N ARG A 79 -4.67 -4.38 6.65
CA ARG A 79 -5.70 -3.47 6.21
C ARG A 79 -6.13 -2.58 7.36
N LYS A 80 -6.60 -1.41 7.00
CA LYS A 80 -7.06 -0.48 8.01
C LYS A 80 -8.13 -1.07 8.90
N THR A 81 -9.03 -1.83 8.30
CA THR A 81 -10.10 -2.48 9.07
C THR A 81 -9.53 -3.48 10.04
N ASP A 82 -8.58 -4.27 9.57
CA ASP A 82 -7.95 -5.27 10.42
C ASP A 82 -7.19 -4.61 11.56
N GLU A 83 -6.54 -3.55 11.25
CA GLU A 83 -5.79 -2.79 12.22
C GLU A 83 -6.70 -2.25 13.31
N ARG A 84 -7.83 -1.72 12.89
CA ARG A 84 -8.79 -1.19 13.81
C ARG A 84 -9.36 -2.26 14.73
N LEU A 85 -9.67 -3.40 14.14
CA LEU A 85 -10.16 -4.53 14.90
C LEU A 85 -9.12 -4.98 15.90
N PHE A 86 -7.90 -5.08 15.44
CA PHE A 86 -6.80 -5.51 16.29
C PHE A 86 -6.62 -4.55 17.47
N GLN A 87 -6.70 -3.27 17.20
CA GLN A 87 -6.57 -2.29 18.25
C GLN A 87 -7.72 -2.39 19.24
N SER A 88 -8.90 -2.67 18.75
CA SER A 88 -10.05 -2.87 19.62
C SER A 88 -9.81 -4.02 20.57
N LEU A 89 -9.29 -5.11 20.04
CA LEU A 89 -9.07 -6.28 20.85
C LEU A 89 -7.95 -6.09 21.85
N THR A 90 -6.91 -5.39 21.44
CA THR A 90 -5.76 -5.20 22.29
C THR A 90 -5.88 -3.98 23.18
N GLY A 91 -6.87 -3.16 22.94
CA GLY A 91 -7.05 -1.97 23.73
C GLY A 91 -7.12 -2.26 25.21
N LEU A 92 -7.75 -3.35 25.55
CA LEU A 92 -7.87 -3.76 26.95
C LEU A 92 -6.51 -4.05 27.54
N TYR A 93 -5.69 -4.72 26.77
CA TYR A 93 -4.35 -5.03 27.23
C TYR A 93 -3.53 -3.79 27.40
N GLU A 94 -3.65 -2.90 26.45
CA GLU A 94 -2.86 -1.69 26.48
C GLU A 94 -3.21 -0.83 27.65
N ASP A 95 -4.46 -0.77 27.99
CA ASP A 95 -4.86 0.00 29.15
C ASP A 95 -4.21 -0.54 30.39
N VAL A 96 -4.00 -1.83 30.43
CA VAL A 96 -3.38 -2.45 31.57
C VAL A 96 -1.87 -2.35 31.50
N ARG A 97 -1.33 -2.59 30.34
CA ARG A 97 0.11 -2.64 30.16
C ARG A 97 0.79 -1.33 29.99
N ARG A 98 0.08 -0.31 29.62
CA ARG A 98 0.68 0.98 29.37
C ARG A 98 0.41 1.91 30.50
N PRO A 99 0.93 1.61 31.61
CA PRO A 99 0.65 2.43 32.77
C PRO A 99 1.15 3.84 32.60
N ALA A 100 2.23 3.95 31.93
CA ALA A 100 2.83 5.24 31.83
C ALA A 100 2.46 5.94 30.56
N ALA A 101 1.73 5.30 29.80
CA ALA A 101 1.43 5.88 28.47
C ALA A 101 0.80 7.17 28.64
#